data_aecc596c52e08bfbc320a99d2070e033
#
_entry.id   aecc596c52e08bfbc320a99d2070e033
#
_cell.length_a   1.000
_cell.length_b   1.000
_cell.length_c   1.000
_cell.angle_alpha   90.00
_cell.angle_beta   90.00
_cell.angle_gamma   90.00
#
_symmetry.space_group_name_H-M   'P 1'
#
loop_
_entity.id
_entity.type
_entity.pdbx_description
1 polymer ?
#
loop_
_entity_poly.entity_id
_entity_poly.type
_entity_poly.pdbx_seq_one_letter_code
_entity_poly.pdbx_strand_id
1 'polypeptide(L)'
;SEMCIRDRHGDLGAYVQSFGWDAFREAEAQILASLISHHPTGHVLALGGGVVEYAPSRALLEHVREQVGPVVHIVRSYEAISAFLATSDRPAYGEPLSDVYARRLPLYARAACMETVNASDTTAEALARQLATPLGLGRLPASPSFFLSLTMADMHEARPLMTQITPGVDVLELRVDLLRECTPAFVREQVAELRRITPLPLLYTVRSASQGGRLPEEAEDLYFELVYLGLRMGCDYIDLEMHRPAARLAAVAEARGRSLIVASHHDTAGELRWTAPVMRRMYDRGRQLGDMVKLVGVARSWQDSMDLETFRATVARDAPHPLIAINMHEMGRLSRIVNPRMTPVTHELMPSSAAPGQMSVRAIHEARHLLGLLPRRRLFLLGSPIAQSQSPLIHNTGFQVLGLPHVYERFETNTVDERLVQLLHAPDFGGASVTIPLKLSIMQLLDSISPEAQVIGAVNTIVPRRDSDTGQVALHGENTDWHAIYDRARAAHVRSDGLVALVIGAGGSARAALYAMHRLGASCILLYNRTYDKAVALAEQVPVEWHVEAIPSLASVGARADHAQLRVVVSNVPAAATSLSPEQGADIVLPKELLPAQSGVAIDMAYGVEHTPLLVLAQMHGCLLYTSDAA
;
A
#
# COMPACT_ATOMS: atom_id res chain seq x y z
N SER A 1 25.02 -4.05 14.85
CA SER A 1 26.21 -4.80 15.36
C SER A 1 27.35 -3.87 15.75
N GLU A 2 27.73 -2.90 14.91
CA GLU A 2 28.83 -1.95 15.22
C GLU A 2 28.60 -1.21 16.55
N MET A 3 27.39 -0.73 16.84
CA MET A 3 27.04 -0.09 18.11
C MET A 3 27.19 -1.05 19.31
N CYS A 4 26.70 -2.29 19.16
CA CYS A 4 26.83 -3.29 20.23
C CYS A 4 28.27 -3.71 20.50
N ILE A 5 29.15 -3.71 19.48
CA ILE A 5 30.58 -3.95 19.63
C ILE A 5 31.24 -2.76 20.32
N ARG A 6 30.88 -1.52 19.90
CA ARG A 6 31.37 -0.28 20.55
C ARG A 6 30.96 -0.21 22.03
N ASP A 7 29.73 -0.60 22.34
CA ASP A 7 29.24 -0.63 23.74
C ASP A 7 29.99 -1.63 24.62
N ARG A 8 30.47 -2.76 24.06
CA ARG A 8 31.22 -3.80 24.80
C ARG A 8 32.73 -3.59 24.82
N HIS A 9 33.27 -3.06 23.73
CA HIS A 9 34.74 -3.07 23.49
C HIS A 9 35.33 -1.69 23.21
N GLY A 10 34.53 -0.61 23.24
CA GLY A 10 35.00 0.76 22.99
C GLY A 10 35.21 1.06 21.50
N ASP A 11 36.27 1.83 21.19
CA ASP A 11 36.55 2.25 19.81
C ASP A 11 36.93 1.06 18.91
N LEU A 12 36.24 0.94 17.77
CA LEU A 12 36.40 -0.17 16.83
C LEU A 12 37.79 -0.20 16.19
N GLY A 13 38.35 0.99 15.89
CA GLY A 13 39.65 1.10 15.28
C GLY A 13 40.73 0.60 16.22
N ALA A 14 40.67 1.01 17.50
CA ALA A 14 41.59 0.55 18.56
C ALA A 14 41.46 -0.96 18.80
N TYR A 15 40.24 -1.51 18.77
CA TYR A 15 40.03 -2.96 18.92
C TYR A 15 40.68 -3.75 17.77
N VAL A 16 40.45 -3.36 16.52
CA VAL A 16 41.02 -4.03 15.35
C VAL A 16 42.54 -3.90 15.32
N GLN A 17 43.10 -2.75 15.70
CA GLN A 17 44.56 -2.57 15.84
C GLN A 17 45.17 -3.48 16.89
N SER A 18 44.48 -3.71 18.01
CA SER A 18 44.99 -4.51 19.13
C SER A 18 44.84 -6.01 18.95
N PHE A 19 43.75 -6.46 18.33
CA PHE A 19 43.34 -7.87 18.27
C PHE A 19 43.21 -8.44 16.85
N GLY A 20 43.23 -7.59 15.83
CA GLY A 20 43.10 -7.98 14.43
C GLY A 20 41.65 -8.20 13.97
N TRP A 21 41.47 -8.34 12.64
CA TRP A 21 40.17 -8.53 11.99
C TRP A 21 39.49 -9.85 12.37
N ASP A 22 40.26 -10.94 12.58
CA ASP A 22 39.70 -12.26 12.90
C ASP A 22 38.99 -12.25 14.26
N ALA A 23 39.64 -11.67 15.27
CA ALA A 23 39.05 -11.52 16.60
C ALA A 23 37.80 -10.61 16.57
N PHE A 24 37.83 -9.56 15.75
CA PHE A 24 36.66 -8.71 15.52
C PHE A 24 35.49 -9.49 14.90
N ARG A 25 35.75 -10.32 13.89
CA ARG A 25 34.73 -11.15 13.24
C ARG A 25 34.13 -12.21 14.18
N GLU A 26 34.96 -12.78 15.06
CA GLU A 26 34.48 -13.70 16.07
C GLU A 26 33.55 -13.01 17.08
N ALA A 27 33.94 -11.83 17.57
CA ALA A 27 33.12 -11.02 18.48
C ALA A 27 31.79 -10.59 17.80
N GLU A 28 31.86 -10.17 16.54
CA GLU A 28 30.65 -9.83 15.72
C GLU A 28 29.69 -11.01 15.62
N ALA A 29 30.20 -12.23 15.38
CA ALA A 29 29.39 -13.45 15.29
C ALA A 29 28.72 -13.82 16.62
N GLN A 30 29.45 -13.68 17.74
CA GLN A 30 28.91 -13.95 19.08
C GLN A 30 27.79 -12.97 19.44
N ILE A 31 27.95 -11.69 19.11
CA ILE A 31 26.91 -10.68 19.32
C ILE A 31 25.69 -10.97 18.42
N LEU A 32 25.91 -11.31 17.16
CA LEU A 32 24.83 -11.68 16.23
C LEU A 32 24.03 -12.87 16.75
N ALA A 33 24.70 -13.94 17.20
CA ALA A 33 24.04 -15.11 17.79
C ALA A 33 23.20 -14.75 19.03
N SER A 34 23.75 -13.91 19.90
CA SER A 34 23.05 -13.41 21.10
C SER A 34 21.82 -12.58 20.73
N LEU A 35 21.91 -11.68 19.74
CA LEU A 35 20.77 -10.85 19.30
C LEU A 35 19.66 -11.71 18.69
N ILE A 36 19.99 -12.69 17.85
CA ILE A 36 19.00 -13.60 17.25
C ILE A 36 18.28 -14.40 18.32
N SER A 37 18.99 -14.90 19.34
CA SER A 37 18.39 -15.71 20.41
C SER A 37 17.48 -14.89 21.34
N HIS A 38 17.83 -13.63 21.65
CA HIS A 38 17.05 -12.79 22.55
C HIS A 38 15.93 -12.02 21.84
N HIS A 39 16.05 -11.81 20.54
CA HIS A 39 15.13 -11.03 19.73
C HIS A 39 14.74 -11.77 18.44
N PRO A 40 14.08 -12.94 18.53
CA PRO A 40 13.77 -13.77 17.35
C PRO A 40 12.73 -13.13 16.43
N THR A 41 11.88 -12.23 16.93
CA THR A 41 10.82 -11.56 16.17
C THR A 41 10.66 -10.09 16.59
N GLY A 42 9.98 -9.30 15.74
CA GLY A 42 9.62 -7.92 16.05
C GLY A 42 10.78 -6.90 15.98
N HIS A 43 11.96 -7.31 15.52
CA HIS A 43 13.14 -6.46 15.44
C HIS A 43 13.74 -6.41 14.04
N VAL A 44 14.39 -5.30 13.72
CA VAL A 44 15.22 -5.14 12.53
C VAL A 44 16.69 -5.03 12.96
N LEU A 45 17.51 -5.96 12.51
CA LEU A 45 18.94 -6.00 12.83
C LEU A 45 19.75 -5.43 11.66
N ALA A 46 20.38 -4.27 11.84
CA ALA A 46 21.33 -3.71 10.89
C ALA A 46 22.74 -4.28 11.14
N LEU A 47 23.31 -4.90 10.11
CA LEU A 47 24.61 -5.59 10.19
C LEU A 47 25.69 -4.84 9.42
N GLY A 48 26.94 -4.96 9.88
CA GLY A 48 28.11 -4.46 9.16
C GLY A 48 28.36 -5.25 7.88
N GLY A 49 28.83 -4.58 6.81
CA GLY A 49 29.04 -5.23 5.50
C GLY A 49 30.06 -6.38 5.51
N GLY A 50 30.96 -6.45 6.49
CA GLY A 50 31.93 -7.53 6.62
C GLY A 50 31.44 -8.81 7.28
N VAL A 51 30.22 -8.82 7.84
CA VAL A 51 29.64 -9.98 8.55
C VAL A 51 29.64 -11.25 7.70
N VAL A 52 29.50 -11.11 6.37
CA VAL A 52 29.49 -12.24 5.43
C VAL A 52 30.85 -12.87 5.17
N GLU A 53 31.97 -12.26 5.60
CA GLU A 53 33.30 -12.81 5.42
C GLU A 53 33.61 -13.96 6.40
N TYR A 54 32.96 -13.97 7.55
CA TYR A 54 33.16 -14.97 8.59
C TYR A 54 32.19 -16.16 8.44
N ALA A 55 32.71 -17.38 8.30
CA ALA A 55 31.87 -18.56 8.05
C ALA A 55 30.79 -18.82 9.11
N PRO A 56 31.06 -18.71 10.43
CA PRO A 56 30.01 -18.85 11.45
C PRO A 56 28.89 -17.81 11.33
N SER A 57 29.21 -16.57 10.98
CA SER A 57 28.18 -15.53 10.74
C SER A 57 27.31 -15.88 9.54
N ARG A 58 27.88 -16.42 8.44
CA ARG A 58 27.08 -16.88 7.29
C ARG A 58 26.12 -18.00 7.66
N ALA A 59 26.55 -18.97 8.48
CA ALA A 59 25.69 -20.06 8.96
C ALA A 59 24.52 -19.51 9.82
N LEU A 60 24.78 -18.50 10.66
CA LEU A 60 23.73 -17.82 11.42
C LEU A 60 22.74 -17.08 10.50
N LEU A 61 23.23 -16.37 9.48
CA LEU A 61 22.37 -15.69 8.51
C LEU A 61 21.53 -16.68 7.67
N GLU A 62 22.09 -17.84 7.33
CA GLU A 62 21.39 -18.92 6.65
C GLU A 62 20.27 -19.50 7.54
N HIS A 63 20.57 -19.76 8.81
CA HIS A 63 19.57 -20.15 9.79
C HIS A 63 18.43 -19.13 9.94
N VAL A 64 18.78 -17.84 10.05
CA VAL A 64 17.77 -16.75 10.12
C VAL A 64 16.90 -16.75 8.88
N ARG A 65 17.50 -16.84 7.69
CA ARG A 65 16.79 -16.86 6.42
C ARG A 65 15.78 -18.01 6.32
N GLU A 66 16.12 -19.18 6.84
CA GLU A 66 15.32 -20.41 6.72
C GLU A 66 14.26 -20.54 7.82
N GLN A 67 14.56 -20.10 9.03
CA GLN A 67 13.77 -20.42 10.22
C GLN A 67 13.12 -19.21 10.89
N VAL A 68 13.67 -17.99 10.71
CA VAL A 68 13.27 -16.81 11.49
C VAL A 68 12.61 -15.75 10.64
N GLY A 69 13.29 -15.30 9.58
CA GLY A 69 12.79 -14.23 8.73
C GLY A 69 13.75 -13.82 7.62
N PRO A 70 13.38 -12.85 6.79
CA PRO A 70 14.17 -12.48 5.63
C PRO A 70 15.49 -11.83 6.01
N VAL A 71 16.55 -12.21 5.29
CA VAL A 71 17.84 -11.53 5.27
C VAL A 71 17.91 -10.68 4.02
N VAL A 72 18.05 -9.36 4.17
CA VAL A 72 18.02 -8.39 3.08
C VAL A 72 19.42 -7.82 2.83
N HIS A 73 19.90 -7.92 1.59
CA HIS A 73 21.10 -7.25 1.12
C HIS A 73 20.75 -5.85 0.60
N ILE A 74 21.32 -4.81 1.23
CA ILE A 74 21.17 -3.43 0.75
C ILE A 74 22.28 -3.15 -0.25
N VAL A 75 21.94 -3.07 -1.53
CA VAL A 75 22.87 -2.87 -2.65
C VAL A 75 23.17 -1.38 -2.82
N ARG A 76 24.46 -1.03 -2.94
CA ARG A 76 24.94 0.29 -3.36
C ARG A 76 26.00 0.14 -4.43
N SER A 77 26.12 1.14 -5.32
CA SER A 77 27.19 1.14 -6.31
C SER A 77 28.57 1.25 -5.66
N TYR A 78 29.59 0.73 -6.33
CA TYR A 78 30.95 0.83 -5.85
C TYR A 78 31.39 2.28 -5.63
N GLU A 79 31.02 3.18 -6.57
CA GLU A 79 31.32 4.61 -6.51
C GLU A 79 30.71 5.26 -5.28
N ALA A 80 29.44 4.95 -4.98
CA ALA A 80 28.74 5.49 -3.80
C ALA A 80 29.35 4.97 -2.47
N ILE A 81 29.78 3.70 -2.46
CA ILE A 81 30.47 3.12 -1.29
C ILE A 81 31.83 3.76 -1.12
N SER A 82 32.62 3.90 -2.19
CA SER A 82 33.95 4.51 -2.18
C SER A 82 33.91 5.95 -1.71
N ALA A 83 32.98 6.75 -2.23
CA ALA A 83 32.78 8.14 -1.83
C ALA A 83 32.41 8.27 -0.33
N PHE A 84 31.54 7.39 0.16
CA PHE A 84 31.15 7.39 1.57
C PHE A 84 32.32 7.00 2.49
N LEU A 85 33.08 5.97 2.15
CA LEU A 85 34.21 5.49 2.95
C LEU A 85 35.35 6.49 2.97
N ALA A 86 35.58 7.26 1.90
CA ALA A 86 36.58 8.30 1.85
C ALA A 86 36.35 9.43 2.89
N THR A 87 35.13 9.60 3.38
CA THR A 87 34.75 10.63 4.38
C THR A 87 34.43 10.06 5.76
N SER A 88 34.59 8.75 5.96
CA SER A 88 34.23 8.07 7.20
C SER A 88 35.44 7.71 8.05
N ASP A 89 35.31 7.74 9.38
CA ASP A 89 36.35 7.33 10.37
C ASP A 89 36.45 5.80 10.54
N ARG A 90 36.07 5.03 9.52
CA ARG A 90 36.13 3.56 9.59
C ARG A 90 37.55 3.06 9.39
N PRO A 91 37.95 1.97 10.08
CA PRO A 91 39.25 1.37 9.89
C PRO A 91 39.49 0.99 8.43
N ALA A 92 40.67 1.35 7.89
CA ALA A 92 41.04 0.99 6.55
C ALA A 92 41.21 -0.54 6.40
N TYR A 93 40.77 -1.09 5.28
CA TYR A 93 41.11 -2.46 4.90
C TYR A 93 42.59 -2.49 4.50
N GLY A 94 43.32 -3.59 4.83
CA GLY A 94 44.72 -3.78 4.40
C GLY A 94 44.86 -4.09 2.89
N GLU A 95 43.82 -3.95 2.11
CA GLU A 95 43.70 -4.27 0.68
C GLU A 95 42.85 -3.24 -0.08
N PRO A 96 42.93 -3.16 -1.42
CA PRO A 96 42.09 -2.26 -2.22
C PRO A 96 40.59 -2.52 -2.03
N LEU A 97 39.81 -1.45 -1.92
CA LEU A 97 38.35 -1.53 -1.75
C LEU A 97 37.66 -2.30 -2.89
N SER A 98 38.19 -2.21 -4.13
CA SER A 98 37.71 -2.98 -5.28
C SER A 98 37.72 -4.49 -5.05
N ASP A 99 38.80 -4.98 -4.42
CA ASP A 99 39.00 -6.41 -4.16
C ASP A 99 38.08 -6.89 -3.04
N VAL A 100 37.94 -6.07 -1.98
CA VAL A 100 36.96 -6.30 -0.90
C VAL A 100 35.55 -6.36 -1.48
N TYR A 101 35.18 -5.40 -2.34
CA TYR A 101 33.85 -5.33 -2.93
C TYR A 101 33.57 -6.56 -3.81
N ALA A 102 34.48 -6.89 -4.71
CA ALA A 102 34.36 -8.06 -5.61
C ALA A 102 34.22 -9.38 -4.84
N ARG A 103 35.04 -9.57 -3.78
CA ARG A 103 35.01 -10.77 -2.93
C ARG A 103 33.71 -10.91 -2.15
N ARG A 104 33.13 -9.81 -1.68
CA ARG A 104 31.89 -9.83 -0.86
C ARG A 104 30.62 -10.04 -1.66
N LEU A 105 30.56 -9.58 -2.91
CA LEU A 105 29.34 -9.69 -3.73
C LEU A 105 28.74 -11.11 -3.78
N PRO A 106 29.51 -12.19 -4.09
CA PRO A 106 28.95 -13.54 -4.10
C PRO A 106 28.53 -14.02 -2.70
N LEU A 107 29.17 -13.52 -1.64
CA LEU A 107 28.82 -13.87 -0.26
C LEU A 107 27.49 -13.23 0.15
N TYR A 108 27.24 -11.98 -0.24
CA TYR A 108 25.95 -11.32 -0.02
C TYR A 108 24.83 -12.04 -0.77
N ALA A 109 25.04 -12.36 -2.07
CA ALA A 109 24.07 -13.07 -2.88
C ALA A 109 23.69 -14.44 -2.28
N ARG A 110 24.63 -15.10 -1.60
CA ARG A 110 24.39 -16.38 -0.95
C ARG A 110 23.69 -16.25 0.41
N ALA A 111 24.05 -15.24 1.20
CA ALA A 111 23.52 -15.04 2.56
C ALA A 111 22.10 -14.45 2.54
N ALA A 112 21.79 -13.57 1.59
CA ALA A 112 20.51 -12.86 1.52
C ALA A 112 19.48 -13.62 0.69
N CYS A 113 18.21 -13.55 1.10
CA CYS A 113 17.08 -14.00 0.27
C CYS A 113 16.43 -12.86 -0.50
N MET A 114 16.75 -11.61 -0.16
CA MET A 114 16.21 -10.41 -0.79
C MET A 114 17.29 -9.37 -1.02
N GLU A 115 17.10 -8.56 -2.06
CA GLU A 115 17.95 -7.41 -2.37
C GLU A 115 17.10 -6.14 -2.47
N THR A 116 17.65 -5.01 -2.02
CA THR A 116 17.07 -3.69 -2.25
C THR A 116 18.16 -2.69 -2.59
N VAL A 117 17.87 -1.72 -3.44
CA VAL A 117 18.86 -0.72 -3.87
C VAL A 117 18.72 0.53 -3.02
N ASN A 118 19.84 0.96 -2.42
CA ASN A 118 19.97 2.24 -1.75
C ASN A 118 20.82 3.18 -2.63
N ALA A 119 20.15 3.88 -3.56
CA ALA A 119 20.80 4.92 -4.35
C ALA A 119 21.09 6.17 -3.50
N SER A 120 21.96 7.05 -3.99
CA SER A 120 22.38 8.25 -3.26
C SER A 120 21.24 9.23 -2.92
N ASP A 121 20.17 9.20 -3.71
CA ASP A 121 18.96 10.02 -3.56
C ASP A 121 17.80 9.30 -2.84
N THR A 122 18.01 8.05 -2.37
CA THR A 122 16.97 7.26 -1.70
C THR A 122 16.76 7.76 -0.27
N THR A 123 15.57 8.28 0.03
CA THR A 123 15.20 8.66 1.41
C THR A 123 14.92 7.43 2.27
N ALA A 124 14.94 7.61 3.61
CA ALA A 124 14.61 6.54 4.55
C ALA A 124 13.18 6.00 4.33
N GLU A 125 12.22 6.87 4.01
CA GLU A 125 10.83 6.48 3.71
C GLU A 125 10.74 5.70 2.40
N ALA A 126 11.50 6.09 1.37
CA ALA A 126 11.54 5.37 0.10
C ALA A 126 12.16 3.97 0.29
N LEU A 127 13.25 3.86 1.08
CA LEU A 127 13.85 2.57 1.40
C LEU A 127 12.89 1.71 2.24
N ALA A 128 12.22 2.29 3.23
CA ALA A 128 11.21 1.58 4.02
C ALA A 128 10.06 1.05 3.16
N ARG A 129 9.59 1.83 2.18
CA ARG A 129 8.59 1.38 1.20
C ARG A 129 9.10 0.24 0.33
N GLN A 130 10.34 0.31 -0.16
CA GLN A 130 10.96 -0.78 -0.91
C GLN A 130 11.01 -2.09 -0.11
N LEU A 131 11.22 -2.01 1.20
CA LEU A 131 11.26 -3.18 2.09
C LEU A 131 9.85 -3.64 2.52
N ALA A 132 8.94 -2.72 2.77
CA ALA A 132 7.60 -3.05 3.27
C ALA A 132 6.78 -3.90 2.29
N THR A 133 6.83 -3.58 1.00
CA THR A 133 6.09 -4.30 -0.05
C THR A 133 6.53 -5.76 -0.19
N PRO A 134 7.83 -6.07 -0.34
CA PRO A 134 8.30 -7.46 -0.40
C PRO A 134 8.11 -8.24 0.91
N LEU A 135 8.04 -7.56 2.06
CA LEU A 135 7.75 -8.18 3.35
C LEU A 135 6.26 -8.39 3.58
N GLY A 136 5.42 -7.75 2.78
CA GLY A 136 3.97 -7.98 2.75
C GLY A 136 3.63 -9.42 2.34
N LEU A 137 2.42 -9.86 2.69
CA LEU A 137 1.89 -11.12 2.20
C LEU A 137 1.42 -10.89 0.76
N GLY A 138 2.04 -11.58 -0.20
CA GLY A 138 1.53 -11.63 -1.56
C GLY A 138 0.10 -12.16 -1.54
N ARG A 139 -0.86 -11.33 -1.94
CA ARG A 139 -2.27 -11.73 -2.08
C ARG A 139 -2.69 -11.50 -3.51
N LEU A 140 -3.44 -12.45 -4.03
CA LEU A 140 -4.09 -12.25 -5.32
C LEU A 140 -5.10 -11.10 -5.18
N PRO A 141 -5.10 -10.12 -6.12
CA PRO A 141 -6.05 -9.04 -6.09
C PRO A 141 -7.49 -9.55 -6.11
N ALA A 142 -8.41 -8.78 -5.55
CA ALA A 142 -9.84 -9.05 -5.64
C ALA A 142 -10.31 -9.06 -7.11
N SER A 143 -11.47 -9.63 -7.37
CA SER A 143 -12.08 -9.61 -8.72
C SER A 143 -13.17 -8.53 -8.80
N PRO A 144 -13.21 -7.73 -9.87
CA PRO A 144 -12.26 -7.67 -11.00
C PRO A 144 -10.95 -6.97 -10.64
N SER A 145 -9.86 -7.32 -11.34
CA SER A 145 -8.56 -6.67 -11.15
C SER A 145 -7.74 -6.60 -12.45
N PHE A 146 -6.82 -5.63 -12.50
CA PHE A 146 -6.08 -5.25 -13.68
C PHE A 146 -4.59 -5.11 -13.40
N PHE A 147 -3.75 -5.53 -14.35
CA PHE A 147 -2.34 -5.17 -14.33
C PHE A 147 -1.96 -4.37 -15.57
N LEU A 148 -1.21 -3.28 -15.37
CA LEU A 148 -0.70 -2.43 -16.45
C LEU A 148 0.67 -2.93 -16.89
N SER A 149 0.80 -3.29 -18.15
CA SER A 149 2.09 -3.64 -18.76
C SER A 149 2.87 -2.36 -19.09
N LEU A 150 4.00 -2.14 -18.42
CA LEU A 150 4.92 -1.05 -18.69
C LEU A 150 5.79 -1.40 -19.90
N THR A 151 5.77 -0.56 -20.93
CA THR A 151 6.47 -0.80 -22.20
C THR A 151 7.57 0.24 -22.47
N MET A 152 7.94 1.04 -21.45
CA MET A 152 9.09 1.94 -21.50
C MET A 152 10.40 1.16 -21.50
N ALA A 153 11.41 1.70 -22.15
CA ALA A 153 12.76 1.13 -22.19
C ALA A 153 13.55 1.42 -20.89
N ASP A 154 13.12 2.43 -20.13
CA ASP A 154 13.69 2.83 -18.83
C ASP A 154 12.57 3.30 -17.89
N MET A 155 12.51 2.75 -16.68
CA MET A 155 11.43 3.04 -15.72
C MET A 155 11.49 4.45 -15.11
N HIS A 156 12.60 5.17 -15.26
CA HIS A 156 12.66 6.58 -14.92
C HIS A 156 11.68 7.42 -15.74
N GLU A 157 11.36 6.99 -16.96
CA GLU A 157 10.35 7.62 -17.83
C GLU A 157 8.92 7.48 -17.26
N ALA A 158 8.67 6.47 -16.45
CA ALA A 158 7.36 6.24 -15.83
C ALA A 158 7.09 7.20 -14.66
N ARG A 159 8.12 7.74 -14.01
CA ARG A 159 8.00 8.58 -12.81
C ARG A 159 7.01 9.74 -12.96
N PRO A 160 7.11 10.62 -13.98
CA PRO A 160 6.18 11.73 -14.15
C PRO A 160 4.76 11.31 -14.56
N LEU A 161 4.59 10.07 -15.02
CA LEU A 161 3.32 9.56 -15.53
C LEU A 161 2.54 8.74 -14.50
N MET A 162 3.16 8.36 -13.38
CA MET A 162 2.62 7.37 -12.43
C MET A 162 1.20 7.69 -11.96
N THR A 163 0.94 8.93 -11.57
CA THR A 163 -0.39 9.37 -11.13
C THR A 163 -1.46 9.34 -12.22
N GLN A 164 -1.05 9.39 -13.49
CA GLN A 164 -1.95 9.37 -14.65
C GLN A 164 -2.24 7.94 -15.14
N ILE A 165 -1.25 7.04 -15.05
CA ILE A 165 -1.35 5.69 -15.63
C ILE A 165 -1.85 4.62 -14.64
N THR A 166 -1.81 4.91 -13.34
CA THR A 166 -2.20 3.92 -12.31
C THR A 166 -3.66 3.94 -11.84
N PRO A 167 -4.52 4.93 -12.16
CA PRO A 167 -5.91 4.88 -11.74
C PRO A 167 -6.61 3.58 -12.19
N GLY A 168 -7.17 2.84 -11.22
CA GLY A 168 -7.83 1.56 -11.46
C GLY A 168 -6.91 0.37 -11.74
N VAL A 169 -5.60 0.54 -11.63
CA VAL A 169 -4.61 -0.53 -11.77
C VAL A 169 -4.29 -1.13 -10.41
N ASP A 170 -4.29 -2.46 -10.31
CA ASP A 170 -3.99 -3.20 -9.08
C ASP A 170 -2.54 -3.66 -9.01
N VAL A 171 -1.89 -3.90 -10.17
CA VAL A 171 -0.53 -4.43 -10.29
C VAL A 171 0.18 -3.79 -11.49
N LEU A 172 1.46 -3.49 -11.36
CA LEU A 172 2.29 -3.06 -12.49
C LEU A 172 3.11 -4.24 -13.02
N GLU A 173 3.07 -4.48 -14.33
CA GLU A 173 3.93 -5.47 -14.98
C GLU A 173 5.19 -4.80 -15.51
N LEU A 174 6.35 -5.19 -14.96
CA LEU A 174 7.65 -4.86 -15.55
C LEU A 174 8.00 -5.90 -16.62
N ARG A 175 8.02 -5.48 -17.87
CA ARG A 175 8.46 -6.26 -19.03
C ARG A 175 9.97 -6.13 -19.20
N VAL A 176 10.70 -7.04 -18.56
CA VAL A 176 12.18 -7.04 -18.56
C VAL A 176 12.75 -7.13 -19.98
N ASP A 177 12.11 -7.91 -20.82
CA ASP A 177 12.49 -8.10 -22.22
C ASP A 177 12.31 -6.85 -23.11
N LEU A 178 11.53 -5.86 -22.65
CA LEU A 178 11.33 -4.58 -23.35
C LEU A 178 12.26 -3.47 -22.87
N LEU A 179 12.98 -3.68 -21.80
CA LEU A 179 13.97 -2.74 -21.30
C LEU A 179 15.10 -2.51 -22.33
N ARG A 180 15.76 -1.37 -22.22
CA ARG A 180 16.90 -1.03 -23.07
C ARG A 180 18.02 -2.08 -22.99
N GLU A 181 18.21 -2.66 -21.81
CA GLU A 181 19.20 -3.70 -21.55
C GLU A 181 18.61 -4.76 -20.60
N CYS A 182 18.93 -6.03 -20.88
CA CYS A 182 18.56 -7.16 -20.02
C CYS A 182 19.72 -7.58 -19.10
N THR A 183 20.65 -6.67 -18.76
CA THR A 183 21.72 -6.98 -17.80
C THR A 183 21.16 -7.00 -16.38
N PRO A 184 21.60 -7.94 -15.51
CA PRO A 184 21.11 -7.99 -14.13
C PRO A 184 21.30 -6.68 -13.36
N ALA A 185 22.35 -5.91 -13.66
CA ALA A 185 22.61 -4.62 -13.04
C ALA A 185 21.53 -3.60 -13.41
N PHE A 186 21.26 -3.43 -14.72
CA PHE A 186 20.25 -2.49 -15.21
C PHE A 186 18.84 -2.88 -14.74
N VAL A 187 18.48 -4.15 -14.84
CA VAL A 187 17.16 -4.65 -14.39
C VAL A 187 16.95 -4.40 -12.89
N ARG A 188 18.00 -4.57 -12.06
CA ARG A 188 17.94 -4.26 -10.62
C ARG A 188 17.58 -2.80 -10.36
N GLU A 189 18.20 -1.88 -11.10
CA GLU A 189 17.90 -0.44 -11.00
C GLU A 189 16.44 -0.13 -11.39
N GLN A 190 15.93 -0.77 -12.44
CA GLN A 190 14.57 -0.58 -12.91
C GLN A 190 13.52 -1.05 -11.87
N VAL A 191 13.73 -2.20 -11.24
CA VAL A 191 12.87 -2.67 -10.14
C VAL A 191 12.93 -1.72 -8.95
N ALA A 192 14.14 -1.25 -8.59
CA ALA A 192 14.30 -0.31 -7.49
C ALA A 192 13.61 1.03 -7.78
N GLU A 193 13.69 1.52 -9.03
CA GLU A 193 12.99 2.72 -9.44
C GLU A 193 11.47 2.58 -9.28
N LEU A 194 10.88 1.50 -9.78
CA LEU A 194 9.45 1.25 -9.61
C LEU A 194 9.04 1.22 -8.12
N ARG A 195 9.80 0.54 -7.27
CA ARG A 195 9.54 0.49 -5.82
C ARG A 195 9.61 1.87 -5.14
N ARG A 196 10.37 2.83 -5.71
CA ARG A 196 10.42 4.21 -5.19
C ARG A 196 9.20 5.04 -5.56
N ILE A 197 8.68 4.85 -6.77
CA ILE A 197 7.65 5.73 -7.34
C ILE A 197 6.22 5.21 -7.15
N THR A 198 6.04 3.95 -6.72
CA THR A 198 4.71 3.37 -6.52
C THR A 198 4.67 2.35 -5.38
N PRO A 199 3.57 2.29 -4.61
CA PRO A 199 3.30 1.22 -3.66
C PRO A 199 2.63 0.00 -4.30
N LEU A 200 2.27 0.04 -5.59
CA LEU A 200 1.58 -1.06 -6.25
C LEU A 200 2.45 -2.32 -6.32
N PRO A 201 1.87 -3.51 -6.18
CA PRO A 201 2.55 -4.77 -6.40
C PRO A 201 3.15 -4.87 -7.80
N LEU A 202 4.28 -5.57 -7.94
CA LEU A 202 4.99 -5.76 -9.20
C LEU A 202 4.84 -7.18 -9.71
N LEU A 203 4.38 -7.32 -10.96
CA LEU A 203 4.49 -8.53 -11.77
C LEU A 203 5.76 -8.42 -12.61
N TYR A 204 6.71 -9.30 -12.35
CA TYR A 204 7.99 -9.32 -13.04
C TYR A 204 7.96 -10.36 -14.16
N THR A 205 8.12 -9.92 -15.40
CA THR A 205 7.97 -10.75 -16.61
C THR A 205 9.22 -10.70 -17.46
N VAL A 206 9.86 -11.86 -17.63
CA VAL A 206 10.91 -12.09 -18.63
C VAL A 206 10.29 -12.87 -19.79
N ARG A 207 10.01 -12.19 -20.92
CA ARG A 207 9.27 -12.80 -22.03
C ARG A 207 10.18 -13.18 -23.17
N SER A 208 10.17 -14.49 -23.53
CA SER A 208 10.94 -15.02 -24.66
C SER A 208 10.30 -14.72 -26.03
N ALA A 209 11.08 -14.83 -27.07
CA ALA A 209 10.66 -14.54 -28.45
C ALA A 209 9.51 -15.44 -28.90
N SER A 210 9.55 -16.73 -28.61
CA SER A 210 8.47 -17.67 -28.95
C SER A 210 7.15 -17.37 -28.24
N GLN A 211 7.22 -16.68 -27.08
CA GLN A 211 6.06 -16.28 -26.29
C GLN A 211 5.67 -14.81 -26.55
N GLY A 212 6.15 -14.21 -27.64
CA GLY A 212 5.82 -12.84 -28.06
C GLY A 212 6.61 -11.75 -27.36
N GLY A 213 7.77 -12.06 -26.80
CA GLY A 213 8.72 -11.13 -26.20
C GLY A 213 9.93 -10.85 -27.08
N ARG A 214 11.00 -10.34 -26.47
CA ARG A 214 12.26 -9.99 -27.14
C ARG A 214 13.46 -10.80 -26.66
N LEU A 215 13.37 -11.57 -25.57
CA LEU A 215 14.49 -12.38 -25.11
C LEU A 215 14.69 -13.57 -26.07
N PRO A 216 15.91 -13.79 -26.64
CA PRO A 216 16.18 -14.91 -27.49
C PRO A 216 15.96 -16.26 -26.80
N GLU A 217 15.48 -17.27 -27.52
CA GLU A 217 15.22 -18.61 -26.95
C GLU A 217 16.48 -19.30 -26.43
N GLU A 218 17.59 -19.10 -27.14
CA GLU A 218 18.91 -19.62 -26.80
C GLU A 218 19.50 -18.99 -25.53
N ALA A 219 18.99 -17.87 -25.09
CA ALA A 219 19.42 -17.17 -23.85
C ALA A 219 18.77 -17.77 -22.58
N GLU A 220 18.66 -19.11 -22.50
CA GLU A 220 17.99 -19.78 -21.40
C GLU A 220 18.64 -19.50 -20.03
N ASP A 221 19.97 -19.48 -19.96
CA ASP A 221 20.67 -19.21 -18.71
C ASP A 221 20.43 -17.78 -18.22
N LEU A 222 20.44 -16.80 -19.12
CA LEU A 222 20.08 -15.42 -18.81
C LEU A 222 18.61 -15.31 -18.37
N TYR A 223 17.69 -16.05 -19.02
CA TYR A 223 16.28 -16.08 -18.60
C TYR A 223 16.17 -16.45 -17.12
N PHE A 224 16.79 -17.54 -16.69
CA PHE A 224 16.71 -17.99 -15.31
C PHE A 224 17.50 -17.09 -14.35
N GLU A 225 18.64 -16.54 -14.77
CA GLU A 225 19.36 -15.54 -13.97
C GLU A 225 18.47 -14.33 -13.65
N LEU A 226 17.77 -13.81 -14.67
CA LEU A 226 16.83 -12.68 -14.50
C LEU A 226 15.61 -13.07 -13.67
N VAL A 227 15.05 -14.28 -13.81
CA VAL A 227 13.95 -14.77 -12.98
C VAL A 227 14.38 -14.84 -11.51
N TYR A 228 15.55 -15.39 -11.21
CA TYR A 228 16.09 -15.39 -9.84
C TYR A 228 16.37 -13.99 -9.32
N LEU A 229 16.77 -13.05 -10.17
CA LEU A 229 16.91 -11.66 -9.78
C LEU A 229 15.55 -11.08 -9.33
N GLY A 230 14.48 -11.31 -10.09
CA GLY A 230 13.12 -10.89 -9.72
C GLY A 230 12.68 -11.43 -8.35
N LEU A 231 12.98 -12.70 -8.06
CA LEU A 231 12.75 -13.31 -6.75
C LEU A 231 13.55 -12.61 -5.64
N ARG A 232 14.87 -12.41 -5.85
CA ARG A 232 15.74 -11.72 -4.88
C ARG A 232 15.32 -10.27 -4.63
N MET A 233 14.83 -9.58 -5.67
CA MET A 233 14.29 -8.22 -5.55
C MET A 233 12.91 -8.20 -4.87
N GLY A 234 12.37 -9.36 -4.48
CA GLY A 234 11.10 -9.48 -3.78
C GLY A 234 9.91 -9.02 -4.62
N CYS A 235 9.93 -9.23 -5.93
CA CYS A 235 8.78 -8.93 -6.78
C CYS A 235 7.57 -9.77 -6.34
N ASP A 236 6.39 -9.18 -6.33
CA ASP A 236 5.19 -9.80 -5.74
C ASP A 236 4.71 -10.98 -6.58
N TYR A 237 4.83 -10.87 -7.90
CA TYR A 237 4.47 -11.91 -8.86
C TYR A 237 5.63 -12.12 -9.84
N ILE A 238 5.88 -13.39 -10.16
CA ILE A 238 6.86 -13.79 -11.20
C ILE A 238 6.11 -14.53 -12.30
N ASP A 239 6.15 -13.99 -13.51
CA ASP A 239 5.65 -14.68 -14.72
C ASP A 239 6.68 -15.74 -15.14
N LEU A 240 6.29 -17.01 -15.12
CA LEU A 240 7.16 -18.15 -15.40
C LEU A 240 6.62 -18.94 -16.58
N GLU A 241 7.40 -18.98 -17.67
CA GLU A 241 7.01 -19.61 -18.93
C GLU A 241 7.03 -21.14 -18.84
N MET A 242 5.87 -21.78 -18.98
CA MET A 242 5.71 -23.23 -18.79
C MET A 242 6.45 -24.10 -19.79
N HIS A 243 6.86 -23.59 -20.96
CA HIS A 243 7.58 -24.37 -21.96
C HIS A 243 9.04 -24.65 -21.57
N ARG A 244 9.59 -23.93 -20.61
CA ARG A 244 10.96 -24.09 -20.12
C ARG A 244 11.19 -25.44 -19.44
N PRO A 245 12.48 -25.89 -19.28
CA PRO A 245 12.81 -27.19 -18.70
C PRO A 245 12.20 -27.41 -17.31
N ALA A 246 11.51 -28.54 -17.12
CA ALA A 246 10.73 -28.81 -15.92
C ALA A 246 11.56 -28.78 -14.62
N ALA A 247 12.81 -29.28 -14.66
CA ALA A 247 13.68 -29.26 -13.48
C ALA A 247 14.05 -27.84 -13.05
N ARG A 248 14.32 -26.94 -14.01
CA ARG A 248 14.62 -25.53 -13.71
C ARG A 248 13.38 -24.77 -13.20
N LEU A 249 12.19 -25.05 -13.77
CA LEU A 249 10.92 -24.50 -13.29
C LEU A 249 10.62 -24.91 -11.86
N ALA A 250 10.82 -26.18 -11.51
CA ALA A 250 10.65 -26.70 -10.16
C ALA A 250 11.60 -26.02 -9.16
N ALA A 251 12.87 -25.81 -9.55
CA ALA A 251 13.84 -25.11 -8.71
C ALA A 251 13.46 -23.64 -8.46
N VAL A 252 12.91 -22.93 -9.47
CA VAL A 252 12.37 -21.57 -9.30
C VAL A 252 11.17 -21.57 -8.36
N ALA A 253 10.23 -22.54 -8.52
CA ALA A 253 9.05 -22.65 -7.67
C ALA A 253 9.42 -22.94 -6.21
N GLU A 254 10.46 -23.73 -5.95
CA GLU A 254 11.01 -24.00 -4.62
C GLU A 254 11.67 -22.74 -4.01
N ALA A 255 12.42 -21.98 -4.84
CA ALA A 255 13.15 -20.79 -4.40
C ALA A 255 12.27 -19.52 -4.29
N ARG A 256 10.98 -19.60 -4.63
CA ARG A 256 10.09 -18.42 -4.79
C ARG A 256 9.90 -17.55 -3.56
N GLY A 257 10.17 -18.07 -2.36
CA GLY A 257 9.97 -17.33 -1.12
C GLY A 257 8.51 -16.87 -0.95
N ARG A 258 8.29 -15.54 -0.88
CA ARG A 258 6.95 -14.92 -0.79
C ARG A 258 6.34 -14.54 -2.13
N SER A 259 7.10 -14.59 -3.21
CA SER A 259 6.60 -14.28 -4.55
C SER A 259 5.57 -15.31 -5.01
N LEU A 260 4.51 -14.85 -5.65
CA LEU A 260 3.52 -15.69 -6.28
C LEU A 260 3.93 -15.99 -7.73
N ILE A 261 3.84 -17.25 -8.14
CA ILE A 261 4.18 -17.68 -9.50
C ILE A 261 2.95 -17.62 -10.40
N VAL A 262 3.07 -16.89 -11.50
CA VAL A 262 2.11 -16.91 -12.62
C VAL A 262 2.65 -17.83 -13.70
N ALA A 263 2.18 -19.09 -13.73
CA ALA A 263 2.58 -20.08 -14.73
C ALA A 263 1.94 -19.72 -16.08
N SER A 264 2.74 -19.28 -17.04
CA SER A 264 2.26 -18.68 -18.28
C SER A 264 2.55 -19.49 -19.53
N HIS A 265 1.64 -19.38 -20.52
CA HIS A 265 1.84 -19.84 -21.88
C HIS A 265 1.14 -18.88 -22.86
N HIS A 266 1.83 -18.49 -23.93
CA HIS A 266 1.32 -17.61 -24.98
C HIS A 266 1.43 -18.31 -26.33
N ASP A 267 0.28 -18.63 -26.92
CA ASP A 267 0.20 -19.10 -28.31
C ASP A 267 0.12 -17.89 -29.24
N THR A 268 1.26 -17.36 -29.65
CA THR A 268 1.34 -16.19 -30.53
C THR A 268 1.03 -16.51 -31.98
N ALA A 269 1.18 -17.76 -32.38
CA ALA A 269 0.87 -18.24 -33.74
C ALA A 269 -0.62 -18.51 -33.95
N GLY A 270 -1.38 -18.70 -32.84
CA GLY A 270 -2.80 -19.05 -32.89
C GLY A 270 -3.04 -20.46 -33.42
N GLU A 271 -2.15 -21.38 -33.08
CA GLU A 271 -2.25 -22.79 -33.46
C GLU A 271 -3.12 -23.59 -32.52
N LEU A 272 -3.24 -23.15 -31.28
CA LEU A 272 -4.01 -23.83 -30.27
C LEU A 272 -5.48 -23.40 -30.28
N ARG A 273 -6.37 -24.35 -30.04
CA ARG A 273 -7.81 -24.12 -29.87
C ARG A 273 -8.21 -24.35 -28.43
N TRP A 274 -9.06 -23.47 -27.88
CA TRP A 274 -9.55 -23.59 -26.51
C TRP A 274 -10.29 -24.91 -26.22
N THR A 275 -10.90 -25.49 -27.26
CA THR A 275 -11.57 -26.80 -27.21
C THR A 275 -10.60 -27.99 -27.28
N ALA A 276 -9.32 -27.76 -27.62
CA ALA A 276 -8.35 -28.84 -27.77
C ALA A 276 -7.92 -29.40 -26.40
N PRO A 277 -7.76 -30.72 -26.25
CA PRO A 277 -7.33 -31.34 -24.99
C PRO A 277 -5.99 -30.85 -24.46
N VAL A 278 -5.12 -30.31 -25.33
CA VAL A 278 -3.84 -29.73 -24.94
C VAL A 278 -4.01 -28.50 -24.02
N MET A 279 -5.04 -27.68 -24.22
CA MET A 279 -5.30 -26.52 -23.36
C MET A 279 -5.63 -26.95 -21.92
N ARG A 280 -6.39 -28.04 -21.76
CA ARG A 280 -6.66 -28.61 -20.45
C ARG A 280 -5.37 -29.14 -19.80
N ARG A 281 -4.51 -29.83 -20.54
CA ARG A 281 -3.21 -30.30 -20.01
C ARG A 281 -2.30 -29.15 -19.61
N MET A 282 -2.28 -28.05 -20.40
CA MET A 282 -1.53 -26.84 -20.05
C MET A 282 -2.05 -26.20 -18.76
N TYR A 283 -3.35 -26.11 -18.60
CA TYR A 283 -3.98 -25.61 -17.36
C TYR A 283 -3.60 -26.50 -16.17
N ASP A 284 -3.73 -27.83 -16.30
CA ASP A 284 -3.40 -28.77 -15.21
C ASP A 284 -1.91 -28.73 -14.85
N ARG A 285 -1.02 -28.56 -15.84
CA ARG A 285 0.42 -28.33 -15.60
C ARG A 285 0.67 -27.01 -14.89
N GLY A 286 0.00 -25.93 -15.33
CA GLY A 286 0.18 -24.60 -14.77
C GLY A 286 -0.22 -24.51 -13.31
N ARG A 287 -1.34 -25.14 -12.92
CA ARG A 287 -1.81 -25.16 -11.51
C ARG A 287 -0.96 -26.02 -10.58
N GLN A 288 -0.11 -26.92 -11.12
CA GLN A 288 0.90 -27.64 -10.33
C GLN A 288 2.17 -26.81 -10.13
N LEU A 289 2.47 -25.90 -11.06
CA LEU A 289 3.68 -25.09 -11.06
C LEU A 289 3.51 -23.76 -10.31
N GLY A 290 2.35 -23.12 -10.43
CA GLY A 290 2.15 -21.75 -9.97
C GLY A 290 0.88 -21.53 -9.16
N ASP A 291 0.82 -20.35 -8.53
CA ASP A 291 -0.33 -19.88 -7.75
C ASP A 291 -1.45 -19.35 -8.63
N MET A 292 -1.13 -19.05 -9.89
CA MET A 292 -2.05 -18.61 -10.93
C MET A 292 -1.60 -19.17 -12.28
N VAL A 293 -2.55 -19.55 -13.12
CA VAL A 293 -2.30 -19.94 -14.51
C VAL A 293 -2.63 -18.79 -15.46
N LYS A 294 -1.77 -18.52 -16.45
CA LYS A 294 -1.99 -17.53 -17.49
C LYS A 294 -1.88 -18.20 -18.87
N LEU A 295 -3.01 -18.28 -19.56
CA LEU A 295 -3.10 -18.84 -20.91
C LEU A 295 -3.54 -17.73 -21.87
N VAL A 296 -2.72 -17.49 -22.90
CA VAL A 296 -2.98 -16.46 -23.90
C VAL A 296 -3.04 -17.12 -25.28
N GLY A 297 -4.18 -17.00 -25.95
CA GLY A 297 -4.40 -17.48 -27.30
C GLY A 297 -4.62 -16.34 -28.30
N VAL A 298 -5.02 -16.70 -29.52
CA VAL A 298 -5.39 -15.77 -30.58
C VAL A 298 -6.83 -16.02 -30.98
N ALA A 299 -7.66 -14.95 -31.02
CA ALA A 299 -8.97 -15.04 -31.65
C ALA A 299 -8.91 -14.58 -33.10
N ARG A 300 -9.33 -15.42 -34.01
CA ARG A 300 -9.53 -15.12 -35.43
C ARG A 300 -11.00 -14.93 -35.77
N SER A 301 -11.87 -15.41 -34.89
CA SER A 301 -13.32 -15.33 -35.02
C SER A 301 -13.97 -15.05 -33.67
N TRP A 302 -15.22 -14.68 -33.69
CA TRP A 302 -16.05 -14.54 -32.50
C TRP A 302 -16.21 -15.86 -31.74
N GLN A 303 -16.22 -16.99 -32.45
CA GLN A 303 -16.34 -18.33 -31.86
C GLN A 303 -15.15 -18.65 -30.95
N ASP A 304 -13.92 -18.22 -31.30
CA ASP A 304 -12.74 -18.44 -30.46
C ASP A 304 -12.90 -17.79 -29.08
N SER A 305 -13.61 -16.67 -28.99
CA SER A 305 -13.90 -16.02 -27.70
C SER A 305 -14.97 -16.78 -26.90
N MET A 306 -15.98 -17.37 -27.55
CA MET A 306 -16.98 -18.22 -26.90
C MET A 306 -16.36 -19.53 -26.39
N ASP A 307 -15.49 -20.14 -27.18
CA ASP A 307 -14.77 -21.37 -26.83
C ASP A 307 -13.87 -21.13 -25.59
N LEU A 308 -13.23 -19.96 -25.50
CA LEU A 308 -12.47 -19.57 -24.32
C LEU A 308 -13.35 -19.50 -23.07
N GLU A 309 -14.52 -18.85 -23.16
CA GLU A 309 -15.42 -18.74 -22.01
C GLU A 309 -15.98 -20.10 -21.59
N THR A 310 -16.25 -20.98 -22.54
CA THR A 310 -16.62 -22.38 -22.28
C THR A 310 -15.50 -23.14 -21.55
N PHE A 311 -14.24 -22.96 -22.00
CA PHE A 311 -13.07 -23.51 -21.33
C PHE A 311 -12.95 -22.98 -19.90
N ARG A 312 -13.05 -21.66 -19.71
CA ARG A 312 -13.00 -21.00 -18.39
C ARG A 312 -14.04 -21.57 -17.43
N ALA A 313 -15.30 -21.66 -17.88
CA ALA A 313 -16.39 -22.20 -17.08
C ALA A 313 -16.13 -23.69 -16.72
N THR A 314 -15.61 -24.47 -17.65
CA THR A 314 -15.30 -25.88 -17.45
C THR A 314 -14.21 -26.06 -16.38
N VAL A 315 -13.09 -25.35 -16.49
CA VAL A 315 -11.99 -25.50 -15.51
C VAL A 315 -12.36 -24.93 -14.16
N ALA A 316 -13.18 -23.86 -14.10
CA ALA A 316 -13.66 -23.30 -12.84
C ALA A 316 -14.55 -24.29 -12.06
N ARG A 317 -15.33 -25.11 -12.75
CA ARG A 317 -16.19 -26.16 -12.16
C ARG A 317 -15.36 -27.38 -11.73
N ASP A 318 -14.50 -27.89 -12.62
CA ASP A 318 -13.87 -29.20 -12.46
C ASP A 318 -12.60 -29.16 -11.59
N ALA A 319 -11.86 -28.05 -11.66
CA ALA A 319 -10.57 -27.89 -10.98
C ALA A 319 -10.29 -26.39 -10.72
N PRO A 320 -11.01 -25.73 -9.81
CA PRO A 320 -10.90 -24.30 -9.60
C PRO A 320 -9.47 -23.90 -9.19
N HIS A 321 -8.91 -22.93 -9.93
CA HIS A 321 -7.62 -22.32 -9.66
C HIS A 321 -7.60 -20.92 -10.28
N PRO A 322 -6.89 -19.92 -9.72
CA PRO A 322 -6.79 -18.60 -10.31
C PRO A 322 -6.31 -18.66 -11.75
N LEU A 323 -7.09 -18.08 -12.68
CA LEU A 323 -6.84 -18.19 -14.11
C LEU A 323 -6.96 -16.83 -14.80
N ILE A 324 -5.93 -16.47 -15.57
CA ILE A 324 -5.96 -15.46 -16.61
C ILE A 324 -6.08 -16.21 -17.95
N ALA A 325 -7.21 -16.11 -18.62
CA ALA A 325 -7.38 -16.69 -19.94
C ALA A 325 -7.88 -15.59 -20.89
N ILE A 326 -7.08 -15.26 -21.90
CA ILE A 326 -7.37 -14.16 -22.81
C ILE A 326 -6.97 -14.52 -24.25
N ASN A 327 -7.64 -13.91 -25.18
CA ASN A 327 -7.26 -13.91 -26.59
C ASN A 327 -6.63 -12.58 -26.99
N MET A 328 -5.64 -12.64 -27.84
CA MET A 328 -5.06 -11.49 -28.53
C MET A 328 -5.91 -11.04 -29.72
N HIS A 329 -5.55 -9.91 -30.29
CA HIS A 329 -6.20 -9.22 -31.40
C HIS A 329 -7.61 -8.66 -31.09
N GLU A 330 -8.23 -8.02 -32.08
CA GLU A 330 -9.49 -7.32 -31.90
C GLU A 330 -10.65 -8.24 -31.55
N MET A 331 -10.73 -9.40 -32.23
CA MET A 331 -11.74 -10.42 -31.94
C MET A 331 -11.59 -11.05 -30.55
N GLY A 332 -10.43 -10.89 -29.93
CA GLY A 332 -10.16 -11.35 -28.57
C GLY A 332 -10.56 -10.39 -27.45
N ARG A 333 -10.98 -9.15 -27.77
CA ARG A 333 -11.31 -8.12 -26.76
C ARG A 333 -12.39 -8.56 -25.78
N LEU A 334 -13.38 -9.34 -26.21
CA LEU A 334 -14.41 -9.87 -25.32
C LEU A 334 -13.81 -10.61 -24.14
N SER A 335 -12.82 -11.48 -24.40
CA SER A 335 -12.16 -12.26 -23.34
C SER A 335 -11.47 -11.39 -22.29
N ARG A 336 -11.02 -10.17 -22.65
CA ARG A 336 -10.43 -9.19 -21.72
C ARG A 336 -11.50 -8.48 -20.89
N ILE A 337 -12.65 -8.17 -21.51
CA ILE A 337 -13.79 -7.52 -20.84
C ILE A 337 -14.36 -8.41 -19.74
N VAL A 338 -14.44 -9.72 -20.00
CA VAL A 338 -15.06 -10.68 -19.06
C VAL A 338 -14.04 -11.39 -18.15
N ASN A 339 -12.72 -11.26 -18.40
CA ASN A 339 -11.72 -11.87 -17.55
C ASN A 339 -11.85 -11.35 -16.11
N PRO A 340 -11.96 -12.25 -15.10
CA PRO A 340 -12.35 -11.84 -13.77
C PRO A 340 -11.19 -11.27 -12.95
N ARG A 341 -9.93 -11.62 -13.26
CA ARG A 341 -8.79 -11.30 -12.39
C ARG A 341 -7.51 -11.09 -13.17
N MET A 342 -6.72 -10.09 -12.75
CA MET A 342 -5.41 -9.81 -13.35
C MET A 342 -5.47 -9.68 -14.87
N THR A 343 -6.42 -8.88 -15.36
CA THR A 343 -6.53 -8.60 -16.81
C THR A 343 -5.42 -7.68 -17.25
N PRO A 344 -4.59 -8.06 -18.26
CA PRO A 344 -3.56 -7.19 -18.81
C PRO A 344 -4.17 -6.01 -19.54
N VAL A 345 -3.81 -4.80 -19.11
CA VAL A 345 -4.26 -3.54 -19.69
C VAL A 345 -3.11 -2.72 -20.24
N THR A 346 -3.43 -1.73 -21.05
CA THR A 346 -2.52 -0.68 -21.54
C THR A 346 -3.05 0.70 -21.13
N HIS A 347 -2.28 1.75 -21.41
CA HIS A 347 -2.68 3.14 -21.25
C HIS A 347 -2.21 3.96 -22.45
N GLU A 348 -2.92 5.04 -22.77
CA GLU A 348 -2.61 5.90 -23.93
C GLU A 348 -1.20 6.53 -23.85
N LEU A 349 -0.69 6.73 -22.64
CA LEU A 349 0.65 7.26 -22.40
C LEU A 349 1.77 6.21 -22.47
N MET A 350 1.43 4.93 -22.74
CA MET A 350 2.46 3.93 -22.99
C MET A 350 3.05 4.06 -24.40
N PRO A 351 4.37 3.88 -24.60
CA PRO A 351 5.00 3.93 -25.92
C PRO A 351 4.38 2.98 -26.93
N SER A 352 3.89 1.83 -26.45
CA SER A 352 3.20 0.82 -27.26
C SER A 352 2.34 -0.08 -26.37
N SER A 353 1.38 -0.79 -26.97
CA SER A 353 0.71 -1.91 -26.29
C SER A 353 1.66 -3.11 -26.21
N ALA A 354 1.68 -3.79 -25.05
CA ALA A 354 2.51 -4.99 -24.87
C ALA A 354 2.02 -6.21 -25.67
N ALA A 355 0.75 -6.22 -26.07
CA ALA A 355 0.16 -7.26 -26.92
C ALA A 355 -1.03 -6.71 -27.73
N PRO A 356 -1.29 -7.26 -28.93
CA PRO A 356 -2.42 -6.83 -29.74
C PRO A 356 -3.76 -7.01 -29.03
N GLY A 357 -4.66 -6.02 -29.18
CA GLY A 357 -6.00 -6.05 -28.61
C GLY A 357 -6.08 -5.66 -27.12
N GLN A 358 -5.00 -5.21 -26.48
CA GLN A 358 -5.05 -4.65 -25.14
C GLN A 358 -5.97 -3.41 -25.11
N MET A 359 -6.66 -3.25 -23.98
CA MET A 359 -7.58 -2.15 -23.70
C MET A 359 -7.12 -1.43 -22.42
N SER A 360 -7.51 -0.16 -22.26
CA SER A 360 -7.34 0.53 -20.98
C SER A 360 -8.37 0.06 -19.95
N VAL A 361 -8.12 0.28 -18.67
CA VAL A 361 -9.09 0.03 -17.57
C VAL A 361 -10.41 0.73 -17.88
N ARG A 362 -10.34 2.01 -18.28
CA ARG A 362 -11.48 2.80 -18.66
C ARG A 362 -12.33 2.13 -19.77
N ALA A 363 -11.68 1.75 -20.86
CA ALA A 363 -12.37 1.11 -21.99
C ALA A 363 -13.01 -0.24 -21.60
N ILE A 364 -12.39 -1.00 -20.69
CA ILE A 364 -12.98 -2.24 -20.16
C ILE A 364 -14.22 -1.93 -19.31
N HIS A 365 -14.17 -0.93 -18.42
CA HIS A 365 -15.33 -0.55 -17.60
C HIS A 365 -16.50 -0.06 -18.47
N GLU A 366 -16.24 0.79 -19.46
CA GLU A 366 -17.25 1.28 -20.40
C GLU A 366 -17.89 0.11 -21.18
N ALA A 367 -17.05 -0.84 -21.67
CA ALA A 367 -17.54 -2.03 -22.35
C ALA A 367 -18.35 -2.96 -21.42
N ARG A 368 -17.91 -3.16 -20.17
CA ARG A 368 -18.66 -3.93 -19.16
C ARG A 368 -20.01 -3.30 -18.87
N HIS A 369 -20.06 -1.96 -18.80
CA HIS A 369 -21.33 -1.26 -18.63
C HIS A 369 -22.26 -1.48 -19.82
N LEU A 370 -21.76 -1.31 -21.03
CA LEU A 370 -22.53 -1.53 -22.27
C LEU A 370 -23.09 -2.96 -22.36
N LEU A 371 -22.34 -3.95 -21.87
CA LEU A 371 -22.75 -5.36 -21.85
C LEU A 371 -23.63 -5.73 -20.63
N GLY A 372 -23.98 -4.78 -19.76
CA GLY A 372 -24.77 -5.05 -18.55
C GLY A 372 -24.02 -5.75 -17.41
N LEU A 373 -22.69 -5.91 -17.54
CA LEU A 373 -21.83 -6.54 -16.53
C LEU A 373 -21.42 -5.59 -15.41
N LEU A 374 -21.59 -4.28 -15.60
CA LEU A 374 -21.31 -3.23 -14.64
C LEU A 374 -22.52 -2.27 -14.57
N PRO A 375 -23.49 -2.54 -13.68
CA PRO A 375 -24.67 -1.70 -13.56
C PRO A 375 -24.31 -0.31 -13.00
N ARG A 376 -24.99 0.72 -13.48
CA ARG A 376 -24.91 2.07 -12.91
C ARG A 376 -25.37 2.06 -11.46
N ARG A 377 -24.64 2.80 -10.59
CA ARG A 377 -25.00 3.02 -9.20
C ARG A 377 -25.06 4.51 -8.90
N ARG A 378 -25.97 4.89 -8.01
CA ARG A 378 -26.05 6.24 -7.44
C ARG A 378 -25.52 6.22 -6.03
N LEU A 379 -24.54 7.09 -5.77
CA LEU A 379 -23.96 7.27 -4.46
C LEU A 379 -24.33 8.67 -3.95
N PHE A 380 -24.38 8.85 -2.63
CA PHE A 380 -24.92 10.07 -2.06
C PHE A 380 -24.06 10.66 -0.95
N LEU A 381 -24.14 12.00 -0.81
CA LEU A 381 -23.82 12.70 0.43
C LEU A 381 -25.12 13.02 1.16
N LEU A 382 -25.27 12.52 2.37
CA LEU A 382 -26.46 12.70 3.22
C LEU A 382 -26.14 13.66 4.37
N GLY A 383 -26.94 14.69 4.56
CA GLY A 383 -26.80 15.68 5.65
C GLY A 383 -27.30 17.06 5.27
N SER A 384 -27.08 18.05 6.13
CA SER A 384 -27.43 19.47 5.88
C SER A 384 -26.65 20.38 6.85
N PRO A 385 -26.08 21.52 6.38
CA PRO A 385 -25.97 21.96 4.99
C PRO A 385 -24.84 21.24 4.24
N ILE A 386 -25.04 20.93 2.95
CA ILE A 386 -24.06 20.20 2.11
C ILE A 386 -23.82 20.86 0.74
N ALA A 387 -24.37 22.04 0.51
CA ALA A 387 -24.31 22.70 -0.80
C ALA A 387 -22.87 22.97 -1.28
N GLN A 388 -21.94 23.29 -0.37
CA GLN A 388 -20.54 23.60 -0.67
C GLN A 388 -19.60 22.38 -0.74
N SER A 389 -20.10 21.18 -0.42
CA SER A 389 -19.26 19.96 -0.39
C SER A 389 -18.63 19.67 -1.75
N GLN A 390 -17.33 19.36 -1.74
CA GLN A 390 -16.54 18.95 -2.90
C GLN A 390 -16.69 17.45 -3.23
N SER A 391 -17.30 16.65 -2.36
CA SER A 391 -17.45 15.19 -2.56
C SER A 391 -18.05 14.83 -3.92
N PRO A 392 -19.11 15.49 -4.45
CA PRO A 392 -19.62 15.18 -5.79
C PRO A 392 -18.60 15.43 -6.90
N LEU A 393 -17.81 16.51 -6.80
CA LEU A 393 -16.77 16.80 -7.80
C LEU A 393 -15.67 15.73 -7.78
N ILE A 394 -15.16 15.39 -6.60
CA ILE A 394 -14.09 14.40 -6.42
C ILE A 394 -14.54 13.03 -6.94
N HIS A 395 -15.68 12.52 -6.48
CA HIS A 395 -16.16 11.19 -6.85
C HIS A 395 -16.55 11.10 -8.32
N ASN A 396 -17.27 12.07 -8.85
CA ASN A 396 -17.69 12.04 -10.28
C ASN A 396 -16.49 12.17 -11.22
N THR A 397 -15.48 12.99 -10.88
CA THR A 397 -14.21 13.04 -11.63
C THR A 397 -13.50 11.69 -11.59
N GLY A 398 -13.42 11.06 -10.42
CA GLY A 398 -12.85 9.71 -10.27
C GLY A 398 -13.60 8.67 -11.11
N PHE A 399 -14.92 8.66 -11.09
CA PHE A 399 -15.72 7.77 -11.92
C PHE A 399 -15.48 7.99 -13.42
N GLN A 400 -15.38 9.25 -13.85
CA GLN A 400 -15.08 9.59 -15.23
C GLN A 400 -13.69 9.11 -15.66
N VAL A 401 -12.67 9.33 -14.83
CA VAL A 401 -11.30 8.85 -15.09
C VAL A 401 -11.26 7.34 -15.25
N LEU A 402 -11.99 6.62 -14.38
CA LEU A 402 -12.03 5.16 -14.38
C LEU A 402 -13.00 4.55 -15.42
N GLY A 403 -13.79 5.36 -16.13
CA GLY A 403 -14.84 4.87 -17.03
C GLY A 403 -15.99 4.17 -16.32
N LEU A 404 -16.22 4.49 -15.04
CA LEU A 404 -17.32 3.92 -14.26
C LEU A 404 -18.64 4.65 -14.54
N PRO A 405 -19.77 3.94 -14.67
CA PRO A 405 -21.07 4.54 -15.00
C PRO A 405 -21.76 5.19 -13.78
N HIS A 406 -21.06 5.27 -12.65
CA HIS A 406 -21.63 5.69 -11.38
C HIS A 406 -21.80 7.21 -11.31
N VAL A 407 -22.68 7.67 -10.41
CA VAL A 407 -22.92 9.09 -10.15
C VAL A 407 -22.97 9.30 -8.64
N TYR A 408 -22.33 10.39 -8.19
CA TYR A 408 -22.37 10.82 -6.81
C TYR A 408 -23.18 12.12 -6.71
N GLU A 409 -24.21 12.13 -5.85
CA GLU A 409 -25.20 13.21 -5.74
C GLU A 409 -25.32 13.70 -4.28
N ARG A 410 -25.84 14.91 -4.10
CA ARG A 410 -26.23 15.42 -2.78
C ARG A 410 -27.70 15.06 -2.51
N PHE A 411 -27.97 14.54 -1.32
CA PHE A 411 -29.31 14.39 -0.80
C PHE A 411 -29.41 15.17 0.51
N GLU A 412 -29.85 16.43 0.40
CA GLU A 412 -29.90 17.34 1.54
C GLU A 412 -31.10 17.07 2.42
N THR A 413 -30.84 16.66 3.65
CA THR A 413 -31.85 16.44 4.70
C THR A 413 -31.19 16.55 6.07
N ASN A 414 -31.97 17.02 7.06
CA ASN A 414 -31.54 17.11 8.45
C ASN A 414 -32.23 16.09 9.37
N THR A 415 -33.10 15.26 8.79
CA THR A 415 -33.86 14.23 9.52
C THR A 415 -33.90 12.92 8.76
N VAL A 416 -34.10 11.84 9.51
CA VAL A 416 -34.39 10.52 8.92
C VAL A 416 -35.89 10.50 8.60
N ASP A 417 -36.20 10.70 7.34
CA ASP A 417 -37.57 10.71 6.82
C ASP A 417 -37.83 9.52 5.84
N GLU A 418 -39.07 9.37 5.41
CA GLU A 418 -39.47 8.30 4.50
C GLU A 418 -38.74 8.38 3.14
N ARG A 419 -38.42 9.59 2.67
CA ARG A 419 -37.67 9.79 1.40
C ARG A 419 -36.25 9.25 1.51
N LEU A 420 -35.60 9.44 2.65
CA LEU A 420 -34.27 8.88 2.93
C LEU A 420 -34.35 7.36 2.98
N VAL A 421 -35.32 6.79 3.67
CA VAL A 421 -35.53 5.33 3.73
C VAL A 421 -35.74 4.74 2.32
N GLN A 422 -36.59 5.35 1.50
CA GLN A 422 -36.80 4.93 0.10
C GLN A 422 -35.52 5.02 -0.72
N LEU A 423 -34.71 6.06 -0.53
CA LEU A 423 -33.42 6.21 -1.22
C LEU A 423 -32.45 5.07 -0.88
N LEU A 424 -32.31 4.73 0.40
CA LEU A 424 -31.40 3.68 0.86
C LEU A 424 -31.77 2.28 0.34
N HIS A 425 -33.05 2.05 0.07
CA HIS A 425 -33.56 0.77 -0.47
C HIS A 425 -33.76 0.79 -1.99
N ALA A 426 -33.35 1.87 -2.68
CA ALA A 426 -33.46 1.93 -4.14
C ALA A 426 -32.57 0.87 -4.82
N PRO A 427 -33.03 0.21 -5.90
CA PRO A 427 -32.27 -0.87 -6.56
C PRO A 427 -30.90 -0.43 -7.10
N ASP A 428 -30.75 0.85 -7.41
CA ASP A 428 -29.54 1.48 -7.92
C ASP A 428 -28.71 2.17 -6.82
N PHE A 429 -29.11 2.08 -5.54
CA PHE A 429 -28.32 2.60 -4.43
C PHE A 429 -26.95 1.95 -4.38
N GLY A 430 -25.89 2.76 -4.41
CA GLY A 430 -24.49 2.34 -4.45
C GLY A 430 -23.70 2.61 -3.17
N GLY A 431 -24.30 3.36 -2.24
CA GLY A 431 -23.68 3.76 -0.98
C GLY A 431 -23.82 5.24 -0.68
N ALA A 432 -23.43 5.64 0.52
CA ALA A 432 -23.52 7.05 0.91
C ALA A 432 -22.43 7.44 1.92
N SER A 433 -21.97 8.68 1.81
CA SER A 433 -21.30 9.40 2.90
C SER A 433 -22.35 10.12 3.75
N VAL A 434 -22.16 10.10 5.06
CA VAL A 434 -23.08 10.69 6.02
C VAL A 434 -22.37 11.79 6.80
N THR A 435 -22.97 12.98 6.80
CA THR A 435 -22.46 14.11 7.59
C THR A 435 -23.51 14.62 8.58
N ILE A 436 -23.19 15.73 9.23
CA ILE A 436 -24.08 16.39 10.20
C ILE A 436 -25.45 16.69 9.57
N PRO A 437 -26.58 16.51 10.29
CA PRO A 437 -26.68 16.01 11.68
C PRO A 437 -26.92 14.50 11.79
N LEU A 438 -26.81 13.74 10.68
CA LEU A 438 -27.36 12.40 10.55
C LEU A 438 -26.47 11.26 11.09
N LYS A 439 -25.17 11.49 11.38
CA LYS A 439 -24.21 10.43 11.76
C LYS A 439 -24.65 9.49 12.88
N LEU A 440 -25.47 9.97 13.80
CA LEU A 440 -26.03 9.19 14.92
C LEU A 440 -27.37 8.56 14.54
N SER A 441 -28.30 9.36 14.02
CA SER A 441 -29.66 8.92 13.75
C SER A 441 -29.77 7.90 12.62
N ILE A 442 -28.82 7.89 11.67
CA ILE A 442 -28.81 6.96 10.56
C ILE A 442 -28.56 5.50 11.00
N MET A 443 -27.89 5.29 12.14
CA MET A 443 -27.52 3.97 12.65
C MET A 443 -28.71 3.03 12.81
N GLN A 444 -29.88 3.56 13.17
CA GLN A 444 -31.12 2.78 13.35
C GLN A 444 -31.70 2.21 12.05
N LEU A 445 -31.22 2.68 10.87
CA LEU A 445 -31.66 2.18 9.54
C LEU A 445 -30.72 1.12 8.98
N LEU A 446 -29.65 0.76 9.68
CA LEU A 446 -28.62 -0.12 9.17
C LEU A 446 -28.79 -1.54 9.70
N ASP A 447 -28.62 -2.52 8.82
CA ASP A 447 -28.71 -3.95 9.18
C ASP A 447 -27.50 -4.43 10.00
N SER A 448 -26.35 -3.78 9.81
CA SER A 448 -25.12 -4.07 10.55
C SER A 448 -24.22 -2.85 10.64
N ILE A 449 -23.38 -2.79 11.66
CA ILE A 449 -22.45 -1.69 11.92
C ILE A 449 -21.10 -2.30 12.29
N SER A 450 -20.00 -1.72 11.80
CA SER A 450 -18.66 -2.19 12.15
C SER A 450 -18.39 -2.06 13.66
N PRO A 451 -17.53 -2.90 14.24
CA PRO A 451 -17.19 -2.82 15.66
C PRO A 451 -16.69 -1.44 16.07
N GLU A 452 -15.88 -0.80 15.22
CA GLU A 452 -15.35 0.53 15.44
C GLU A 452 -16.45 1.60 15.44
N ALA A 453 -17.32 1.60 14.42
CA ALA A 453 -18.42 2.54 14.33
C ALA A 453 -19.45 2.34 15.47
N GLN A 454 -19.64 1.10 15.93
CA GLN A 454 -20.48 0.77 17.08
C GLN A 454 -19.94 1.39 18.38
N VAL A 455 -18.62 1.25 18.62
CA VAL A 455 -17.95 1.82 19.79
C VAL A 455 -17.89 3.35 19.73
N ILE A 456 -17.64 3.91 18.55
CA ILE A 456 -17.67 5.36 18.29
C ILE A 456 -19.09 5.91 18.50
N GLY A 457 -20.12 5.12 18.19
CA GLY A 457 -21.53 5.55 18.26
C GLY A 457 -21.91 6.55 17.17
N ALA A 458 -21.23 6.49 16.01
CA ALA A 458 -21.54 7.32 14.85
C ALA A 458 -21.10 6.63 13.54
N VAL A 459 -21.91 6.78 12.49
CA VAL A 459 -21.65 6.28 11.14
C VAL A 459 -21.47 7.46 10.18
N ASN A 460 -20.38 7.45 9.40
CA ASN A 460 -20.15 8.42 8.33
C ASN A 460 -20.22 7.81 6.92
N THR A 461 -20.29 6.47 6.79
CA THR A 461 -20.29 5.77 5.51
C THR A 461 -21.29 4.61 5.52
N ILE A 462 -22.12 4.50 4.50
CA ILE A 462 -23.06 3.38 4.30
C ILE A 462 -22.63 2.60 3.07
N VAL A 463 -22.42 1.29 3.25
CA VAL A 463 -22.03 0.37 2.19
C VAL A 463 -23.14 -0.67 2.01
N PRO A 464 -23.81 -0.73 0.85
CA PRO A 464 -24.75 -1.81 0.55
C PRO A 464 -23.98 -3.11 0.28
N ARG A 465 -24.18 -4.12 1.09
CA ARG A 465 -23.63 -5.47 0.92
C ARG A 465 -24.69 -6.35 0.28
N ARG A 466 -24.40 -6.83 -0.92
CA ARG A 466 -25.32 -7.71 -1.64
C ARG A 466 -24.92 -9.15 -1.41
N ASP A 467 -25.85 -9.95 -0.90
CA ASP A 467 -25.70 -11.39 -0.83
C ASP A 467 -25.69 -11.99 -2.25
N SER A 468 -24.69 -12.79 -2.56
CA SER A 468 -24.49 -13.38 -3.90
C SER A 468 -25.55 -14.39 -4.28
N ASP A 469 -26.13 -15.09 -3.30
CA ASP A 469 -27.01 -16.24 -3.52
C ASP A 469 -28.48 -15.80 -3.56
N THR A 470 -28.85 -14.91 -2.66
CA THR A 470 -30.24 -14.42 -2.54
C THR A 470 -30.50 -13.12 -3.28
N GLY A 471 -29.46 -12.36 -3.62
CA GLY A 471 -29.54 -11.02 -4.18
C GLY A 471 -30.04 -9.96 -3.19
N GLN A 472 -30.29 -10.30 -1.93
CA GLN A 472 -30.68 -9.36 -0.89
C GLN A 472 -29.58 -8.34 -0.61
N VAL A 473 -29.98 -7.12 -0.30
CA VAL A 473 -29.06 -6.01 0.02
C VAL A 473 -29.22 -5.67 1.48
N ALA A 474 -28.13 -5.81 2.23
CA ALA A 474 -28.01 -5.35 3.60
C ALA A 474 -27.20 -4.06 3.66
N LEU A 475 -27.63 -3.08 4.46
CA LEU A 475 -26.96 -1.81 4.66
C LEU A 475 -25.97 -1.94 5.82
N HIS A 476 -24.69 -1.75 5.51
CA HIS A 476 -23.60 -1.80 6.50
C HIS A 476 -23.06 -0.41 6.80
N GLY A 477 -22.95 -0.05 8.07
CA GLY A 477 -22.41 1.22 8.54
C GLY A 477 -20.96 1.15 8.96
N GLU A 478 -20.18 2.13 8.51
CA GLU A 478 -18.76 2.31 8.85
C GLU A 478 -18.51 3.71 9.39
N ASN A 479 -17.41 3.87 10.11
CA ASN A 479 -16.87 5.19 10.43
C ASN A 479 -15.43 5.29 9.96
N THR A 480 -15.18 6.09 8.95
CA THR A 480 -13.83 6.30 8.37
C THR A 480 -13.15 7.57 8.89
N ASP A 481 -13.85 8.45 9.59
CA ASP A 481 -13.29 9.70 10.13
C ASP A 481 -12.09 9.42 11.07
N TRP A 482 -12.21 8.40 11.93
CA TRP A 482 -11.16 8.08 12.88
C TRP A 482 -9.86 7.59 12.21
N HIS A 483 -9.95 6.88 11.07
CA HIS A 483 -8.78 6.45 10.31
C HIS A 483 -7.98 7.65 9.80
N ALA A 484 -8.66 8.64 9.21
CA ALA A 484 -8.00 9.85 8.71
C ALA A 484 -7.24 10.59 9.83
N ILE A 485 -7.88 10.77 11.00
CA ILE A 485 -7.27 11.43 12.14
C ILE A 485 -6.08 10.61 12.68
N TYR A 486 -6.26 9.30 12.84
CA TYR A 486 -5.22 8.38 13.32
C TYR A 486 -4.00 8.37 12.40
N ASP A 487 -4.21 8.22 11.10
CA ASP A 487 -3.13 8.12 10.12
C ASP A 487 -2.33 9.42 10.02
N ARG A 488 -3.00 10.58 10.11
CA ARG A 488 -2.31 11.89 10.11
C ARG A 488 -1.46 12.08 11.36
N ALA A 489 -1.98 11.76 12.54
CA ALA A 489 -1.24 11.85 13.78
C ALA A 489 -0.05 10.85 13.80
N ARG A 490 -0.23 9.64 13.28
CA ARG A 490 0.82 8.63 13.15
C ARG A 490 1.91 9.04 12.15
N ALA A 491 1.52 9.59 10.99
CA ALA A 491 2.46 10.09 9.98
C ALA A 491 3.35 11.23 10.50
N ALA A 492 2.85 11.99 11.46
CA ALA A 492 3.60 13.02 12.17
C ALA A 492 4.55 12.47 13.25
N HIS A 493 4.71 11.15 13.35
CA HIS A 493 5.58 10.48 14.33
C HIS A 493 5.30 10.86 15.79
N VAL A 494 4.04 11.09 16.15
CA VAL A 494 3.64 11.38 17.53
C VAL A 494 4.00 10.21 18.44
N ARG A 495 4.77 10.48 19.50
CA ARG A 495 5.16 9.46 20.49
C ARG A 495 3.96 9.16 21.40
N SER A 496 3.73 7.88 21.66
CA SER A 496 2.64 7.41 22.54
C SER A 496 2.94 7.57 24.04
N ASP A 497 4.23 7.62 24.42
CA ASP A 497 4.64 7.68 25.83
C ASP A 497 4.14 8.98 26.49
N GLY A 498 3.19 8.86 27.39
CA GLY A 498 2.59 9.99 28.10
C GLY A 498 1.79 10.94 27.20
N LEU A 499 1.33 10.50 26.02
CA LEU A 499 0.58 11.33 25.09
C LEU A 499 -0.67 11.92 25.75
N VAL A 500 -0.75 13.24 25.76
CA VAL A 500 -1.98 14.00 26.03
C VAL A 500 -2.54 14.52 24.72
N ALA A 501 -3.83 14.37 24.50
CA ALA A 501 -4.54 14.87 23.33
C ALA A 501 -5.66 15.82 23.75
N LEU A 502 -6.01 16.78 22.89
CA LEU A 502 -7.15 17.67 23.07
C LEU A 502 -8.12 17.54 21.90
N VAL A 503 -9.38 17.30 22.19
CA VAL A 503 -10.48 17.27 21.22
C VAL A 503 -11.42 18.44 21.49
N ILE A 504 -11.65 19.29 20.49
CA ILE A 504 -12.55 20.43 20.54
C ILE A 504 -13.83 20.11 19.77
N GLY A 505 -14.97 20.12 20.46
CA GLY A 505 -16.29 19.75 19.94
C GLY A 505 -16.81 18.45 20.58
N ALA A 506 -18.13 18.23 20.53
CA ALA A 506 -18.81 17.05 21.11
C ALA A 506 -19.84 16.45 20.15
N GLY A 507 -19.61 16.56 18.83
CA GLY A 507 -20.44 15.96 17.77
C GLY A 507 -19.96 14.56 17.32
N GLY A 508 -20.55 14.05 16.24
CA GLY A 508 -20.19 12.74 15.67
C GLY A 508 -18.72 12.61 15.26
N SER A 509 -18.10 13.66 14.69
CA SER A 509 -16.68 13.67 14.35
C SER A 509 -15.79 13.72 15.60
N ALA A 510 -16.22 14.38 16.67
CA ALA A 510 -15.48 14.38 17.93
C ALA A 510 -15.42 12.98 18.55
N ARG A 511 -16.48 12.16 18.44
CA ARG A 511 -16.47 10.75 18.87
C ARG A 511 -15.39 9.95 18.13
N ALA A 512 -15.28 10.15 16.82
CA ALA A 512 -14.24 9.53 15.99
C ALA A 512 -12.84 10.00 16.39
N ALA A 513 -12.67 11.29 16.72
CA ALA A 513 -11.41 11.84 17.20
C ALA A 513 -11.00 11.23 18.55
N LEU A 514 -11.93 11.08 19.50
CA LEU A 514 -11.67 10.42 20.79
C LEU A 514 -11.19 8.97 20.57
N TYR A 515 -11.87 8.22 19.71
CA TYR A 515 -11.46 6.86 19.36
C TYR A 515 -10.06 6.82 18.70
N ALA A 516 -9.78 7.73 17.79
CA ALA A 516 -8.46 7.83 17.16
C ALA A 516 -7.35 8.10 18.17
N MET A 517 -7.57 8.99 19.13
CA MET A 517 -6.60 9.29 20.21
C MET A 517 -6.39 8.10 21.15
N HIS A 518 -7.46 7.40 21.51
CA HIS A 518 -7.36 6.15 22.26
C HIS A 518 -6.50 5.11 21.49
N ARG A 519 -6.75 4.92 20.19
CA ARG A 519 -5.98 3.99 19.34
C ARG A 519 -4.52 4.40 19.16
N LEU A 520 -4.19 5.68 19.30
CA LEU A 520 -2.81 6.19 19.34
C LEU A 520 -2.11 5.94 20.69
N GLY A 521 -2.84 5.48 21.70
CA GLY A 521 -2.32 5.24 23.03
C GLY A 521 -2.24 6.49 23.90
N ALA A 522 -3.15 7.44 23.72
CA ALA A 522 -3.23 8.62 24.59
C ALA A 522 -3.50 8.21 26.04
N SER A 523 -2.66 8.71 26.96
CA SER A 523 -2.81 8.51 28.40
C SER A 523 -3.90 9.38 29.02
N CYS A 524 -4.21 10.51 28.36
CA CYS A 524 -5.29 11.41 28.73
C CYS A 524 -5.81 12.12 27.47
N ILE A 525 -7.14 12.20 27.32
CA ILE A 525 -7.79 12.92 26.25
C ILE A 525 -8.66 14.02 26.85
N LEU A 526 -8.24 15.26 26.68
CA LEU A 526 -9.01 16.42 27.10
C LEU A 526 -10.14 16.67 26.11
N LEU A 527 -11.36 16.78 26.59
CA LEU A 527 -12.53 17.06 25.75
C LEU A 527 -13.12 18.43 26.12
N TYR A 528 -13.09 19.33 25.15
CA TYR A 528 -13.71 20.64 25.30
C TYR A 528 -14.90 20.81 24.36
N ASN A 529 -15.98 21.39 24.87
CA ASN A 529 -17.07 21.86 24.04
C ASN A 529 -17.66 23.17 24.62
N ARG A 530 -18.10 24.07 23.73
CA ARG A 530 -18.75 25.36 24.14
C ARG A 530 -19.82 25.18 25.22
N THR A 531 -20.67 24.18 25.06
CA THR A 531 -21.61 23.74 26.09
C THR A 531 -20.95 22.64 26.92
N TYR A 532 -20.46 22.94 28.10
CA TYR A 532 -19.71 22.03 28.97
C TYR A 532 -20.45 20.72 29.23
N ASP A 533 -21.75 20.77 29.51
CA ASP A 533 -22.57 19.59 29.79
C ASP A 533 -22.58 18.58 28.64
N LYS A 534 -22.42 19.02 27.38
CA LYS A 534 -22.28 18.12 26.25
C LYS A 534 -20.93 17.41 26.23
N ALA A 535 -19.86 18.04 26.69
CA ALA A 535 -18.57 17.39 26.84
C ALA A 535 -18.61 16.36 27.97
N VAL A 536 -19.21 16.69 29.10
CA VAL A 536 -19.41 15.75 30.21
C VAL A 536 -20.25 14.55 29.77
N ALA A 537 -21.40 14.79 29.15
CA ALA A 537 -22.27 13.72 28.67
C ALA A 537 -21.58 12.81 27.65
N LEU A 538 -20.71 13.36 26.78
CA LEU A 538 -19.94 12.54 25.83
C LEU A 538 -18.85 11.75 26.55
N ALA A 539 -18.13 12.36 27.51
CA ALA A 539 -17.09 11.67 28.28
C ALA A 539 -17.66 10.48 29.08
N GLU A 540 -18.90 10.61 29.60
CA GLU A 540 -19.61 9.53 30.31
C GLU A 540 -20.11 8.39 29.37
N GLN A 541 -20.30 8.67 28.09
CA GLN A 541 -20.78 7.69 27.10
C GLN A 541 -19.66 6.85 26.45
N VAL A 542 -18.41 7.29 26.53
CA VAL A 542 -17.29 6.54 25.97
C VAL A 542 -16.69 5.59 27.01
N PRO A 543 -16.02 4.51 26.59
CA PRO A 543 -15.35 3.59 27.51
C PRO A 543 -14.36 4.28 28.44
N VAL A 544 -14.34 3.91 29.72
CA VAL A 544 -13.47 4.50 30.76
C VAL A 544 -11.99 4.38 30.40
N GLU A 545 -11.62 3.30 29.75
CA GLU A 545 -10.25 3.03 29.27
C GLU A 545 -9.74 4.03 28.22
N TRP A 546 -10.59 4.91 27.70
CA TRP A 546 -10.15 5.99 26.81
C TRP A 546 -9.57 7.18 27.58
N HIS A 547 -9.74 7.23 28.90
CA HIS A 547 -9.23 8.29 29.77
C HIS A 547 -9.64 9.70 29.33
N VAL A 548 -10.92 9.89 29.01
CA VAL A 548 -11.48 11.17 28.56
C VAL A 548 -11.83 12.05 29.73
N GLU A 549 -11.29 13.27 29.79
CA GLU A 549 -11.55 14.30 30.79
C GLU A 549 -12.26 15.48 30.13
N ALA A 550 -13.51 15.75 30.52
CA ALA A 550 -14.22 16.94 30.09
C ALA A 550 -13.68 18.18 30.83
N ILE A 551 -13.23 19.19 30.06
CA ILE A 551 -12.69 20.44 30.61
C ILE A 551 -13.64 21.62 30.37
N PRO A 552 -13.85 22.51 31.41
CA PRO A 552 -14.77 23.62 31.28
C PRO A 552 -14.20 24.80 30.48
N SER A 553 -12.88 24.90 30.31
CA SER A 553 -12.24 26.02 29.65
C SER A 553 -10.92 25.60 28.97
N LEU A 554 -10.69 26.11 27.76
CA LEU A 554 -9.41 25.95 27.06
C LEU A 554 -8.28 26.74 27.75
N ALA A 555 -8.58 27.81 28.47
CA ALA A 555 -7.57 28.61 29.19
C ALA A 555 -6.87 27.80 30.29
N SER A 556 -7.49 26.74 30.81
CA SER A 556 -6.90 25.90 31.85
C SER A 556 -5.83 24.91 31.29
N VAL A 557 -5.79 24.67 29.98
CA VAL A 557 -4.94 23.67 29.38
C VAL A 557 -3.44 24.03 29.54
N GLY A 558 -3.06 25.29 29.28
CA GLY A 558 -1.71 25.76 29.40
C GLY A 558 -1.11 25.71 30.82
N ALA A 559 -1.97 25.73 31.86
CA ALA A 559 -1.56 25.66 33.25
C ALA A 559 -1.45 24.23 33.84
N ARG A 560 -1.77 23.21 33.04
CA ARG A 560 -1.71 21.79 33.48
C ARG A 560 -0.27 21.30 33.60
N ALA A 561 -0.02 20.44 34.57
CA ALA A 561 1.30 19.83 34.77
C ALA A 561 1.73 18.95 33.59
N ASP A 562 0.76 18.36 32.88
CA ASP A 562 0.96 17.51 31.70
C ASP A 562 0.92 18.26 30.36
N HIS A 563 0.81 19.62 30.36
CA HIS A 563 0.73 20.45 29.15
C HIS A 563 1.91 20.19 28.18
N ALA A 564 3.12 19.97 28.69
CA ALA A 564 4.27 19.63 27.86
C ALA A 564 4.14 18.30 27.11
N GLN A 565 3.18 17.44 27.48
CA GLN A 565 2.87 16.16 26.85
C GLN A 565 1.70 16.27 25.85
N LEU A 566 1.08 17.43 25.71
CA LEU A 566 0.07 17.69 24.70
C LEU A 566 0.72 17.65 23.31
N ARG A 567 0.37 16.66 22.51
CA ARG A 567 0.98 16.40 21.20
C ARG A 567 -0.01 16.46 20.05
N VAL A 568 -1.29 16.29 20.31
CA VAL A 568 -2.33 16.29 19.26
C VAL A 568 -3.50 17.17 19.71
N VAL A 569 -3.90 18.09 18.85
CA VAL A 569 -5.14 18.85 19.00
C VAL A 569 -6.01 18.60 17.77
N VAL A 570 -7.24 18.16 17.99
CA VAL A 570 -8.22 17.92 16.92
C VAL A 570 -9.42 18.84 17.12
N SER A 571 -9.64 19.74 16.17
CA SER A 571 -10.83 20.60 16.12
C SER A 571 -11.92 19.96 15.27
N ASN A 572 -13.11 19.82 15.83
CA ASN A 572 -14.29 19.25 15.17
C ASN A 572 -15.46 20.23 15.14
N VAL A 573 -15.16 21.52 15.16
CA VAL A 573 -16.15 22.61 15.12
C VAL A 573 -15.98 23.42 13.84
N PRO A 574 -17.02 24.12 13.37
CA PRO A 574 -16.87 25.01 12.21
C PRO A 574 -15.78 26.06 12.44
N ALA A 575 -14.99 26.39 11.43
CA ALA A 575 -13.91 27.38 11.53
C ALA A 575 -14.41 28.74 12.08
N ALA A 576 -15.61 29.17 11.65
CA ALA A 576 -16.24 30.41 12.12
C ALA A 576 -16.62 30.39 13.61
N ALA A 577 -16.64 29.24 14.25
CA ALA A 577 -16.92 29.11 15.67
C ALA A 577 -15.69 29.36 16.55
N THR A 578 -14.49 29.44 15.97
CA THR A 578 -13.23 29.65 16.69
C THR A 578 -12.60 30.98 16.33
N SER A 579 -11.81 31.58 17.25
CA SER A 579 -11.02 32.79 17.02
C SER A 579 -9.76 32.81 17.89
N LEU A 580 -8.83 33.70 17.58
CA LEU A 580 -7.62 33.95 18.37
C LEU A 580 -7.78 35.15 19.32
N SER A 581 -8.88 35.90 19.20
CA SER A 581 -9.16 37.10 20.00
C SER A 581 -10.64 37.19 20.33
N PRO A 582 -11.01 37.59 21.57
CA PRO A 582 -12.41 37.83 21.94
C PRO A 582 -13.12 38.89 21.08
N GLU A 583 -12.36 39.83 20.54
CA GLU A 583 -12.87 40.93 19.69
C GLU A 583 -13.44 40.44 18.35
N GLN A 584 -13.06 39.23 17.90
CA GLN A 584 -13.54 38.62 16.66
C GLN A 584 -14.94 38.01 16.79
N GLY A 585 -15.51 37.96 18.02
CA GLY A 585 -16.91 37.59 18.27
C GLY A 585 -17.24 36.12 18.04
N ALA A 586 -16.25 35.23 17.95
CA ALA A 586 -16.47 33.80 17.84
C ALA A 586 -16.82 33.17 19.21
N ASP A 587 -17.56 32.09 19.18
CA ASP A 587 -18.02 31.39 20.39
C ASP A 587 -16.90 30.73 21.21
N ILE A 588 -15.78 30.40 20.57
CA ILE A 588 -14.63 29.67 21.15
C ILE A 588 -13.35 30.49 20.87
N VAL A 589 -12.75 31.02 21.90
CA VAL A 589 -11.47 31.72 21.83
C VAL A 589 -10.35 30.73 22.16
N LEU A 590 -9.40 30.57 21.24
CA LEU A 590 -8.23 29.70 21.41
C LEU A 590 -7.12 30.48 22.15
N PRO A 591 -6.73 30.09 23.38
CA PRO A 591 -5.66 30.75 24.12
C PRO A 591 -4.31 30.60 23.37
N LYS A 592 -3.45 31.63 23.46
CA LYS A 592 -2.11 31.59 22.85
C LYS A 592 -1.24 30.47 23.43
N GLU A 593 -1.46 30.15 24.70
CA GLU A 593 -0.75 29.12 25.47
C GLU A 593 -1.35 27.72 25.29
N LEU A 594 -2.34 27.55 24.39
CA LEU A 594 -3.01 26.27 24.17
C LEU A 594 -2.05 25.17 23.73
N LEU A 595 -1.11 25.52 22.87
CA LEU A 595 -0.16 24.56 22.28
C LEU A 595 1.23 24.75 22.93
N PRO A 596 1.92 23.66 23.30
CA PRO A 596 3.32 23.73 23.72
C PRO A 596 4.24 24.09 22.54
N ALA A 597 5.34 24.80 22.83
CA ALA A 597 6.29 25.22 21.80
C ALA A 597 6.98 24.00 21.15
N GLN A 598 7.09 24.01 19.82
CA GLN A 598 7.89 23.12 18.96
C GLN A 598 7.54 21.61 18.97
N SER A 599 6.38 21.18 19.44
CA SER A 599 6.05 19.77 19.32
C SER A 599 4.56 19.52 19.31
N GLY A 600 4.04 19.02 18.20
CA GLY A 600 2.64 18.56 18.14
C GLY A 600 2.05 18.61 16.74
N VAL A 601 0.84 18.13 16.67
CA VAL A 601 0.02 18.06 15.45
C VAL A 601 -1.30 18.75 15.73
N ALA A 602 -1.67 19.70 14.89
CA ALA A 602 -3.00 20.28 14.86
C ALA A 602 -3.78 19.77 13.66
N ILE A 603 -4.92 19.16 13.91
CA ILE A 603 -5.82 18.62 12.89
C ILE A 603 -7.12 19.41 12.98
N ASP A 604 -7.50 20.11 11.93
CA ASP A 604 -8.78 20.82 11.87
C ASP A 604 -9.69 20.12 10.85
N MET A 605 -10.85 19.65 11.33
CA MET A 605 -11.85 18.96 10.51
C MET A 605 -12.79 19.95 9.77
N ALA A 606 -12.60 21.26 9.95
CA ALA A 606 -13.28 22.26 9.13
C ALA A 606 -12.64 22.31 7.75
N TYR A 607 -13.47 22.37 6.70
CA TYR A 607 -13.01 22.48 5.31
C TYR A 607 -13.52 23.76 4.64
N GLY A 608 -12.93 24.12 3.49
CA GLY A 608 -13.25 25.35 2.77
C GLY A 608 -12.61 26.61 3.37
N VAL A 609 -11.69 26.47 4.34
CA VAL A 609 -10.92 27.56 4.93
C VAL A 609 -9.47 27.10 5.08
N GLU A 610 -8.59 27.67 4.27
CA GLU A 610 -7.16 27.32 4.23
C GLU A 610 -6.45 27.59 5.58
N HIS A 611 -6.83 28.67 6.26
CA HIS A 611 -6.22 29.12 7.50
C HIS A 611 -7.27 29.27 8.61
N THR A 612 -7.62 28.16 9.26
CA THR A 612 -8.48 28.23 10.44
C THR A 612 -7.73 28.81 11.64
N PRO A 613 -8.42 29.41 12.64
CA PRO A 613 -7.75 29.94 13.83
C PRO A 613 -6.84 28.93 14.55
N LEU A 614 -7.23 27.64 14.61
CA LEU A 614 -6.39 26.58 15.18
C LEU A 614 -5.09 26.40 14.37
N LEU A 615 -5.18 26.36 13.05
CA LEU A 615 -4.00 26.15 12.20
C LEU A 615 -3.06 27.35 12.23
N VAL A 616 -3.59 28.57 12.27
CA VAL A 616 -2.78 29.78 12.48
C VAL A 616 -2.04 29.73 13.81
N LEU A 617 -2.74 29.38 14.89
CA LEU A 617 -2.11 29.21 16.20
C LEU A 617 -1.02 28.14 16.19
N ALA A 618 -1.29 27.00 15.58
CA ALA A 618 -0.37 25.87 15.49
C ALA A 618 0.88 26.22 14.66
N GLN A 619 0.73 26.97 13.58
CA GLN A 619 1.84 27.49 12.78
C GLN A 619 2.75 28.42 13.60
N MET A 620 2.17 29.29 14.42
CA MET A 620 2.94 30.17 15.33
C MET A 620 3.76 29.39 16.35
N HIS A 621 3.32 28.18 16.72
CA HIS A 621 4.00 27.28 17.66
C HIS A 621 4.91 26.24 16.99
N GLY A 622 5.05 26.25 15.65
CA GLY A 622 5.88 25.30 14.91
C GLY A 622 5.33 23.87 14.88
N CYS A 623 4.03 23.70 15.05
CA CYS A 623 3.35 22.41 14.97
C CYS A 623 3.13 21.97 13.51
N LEU A 624 3.00 20.66 13.28
CA LEU A 624 2.52 20.11 12.01
C LEU A 624 1.02 20.38 11.84
N LEU A 625 0.63 20.76 10.63
CA LEU A 625 -0.73 21.19 10.31
C LEU A 625 -1.40 20.22 9.35
N TYR A 626 -2.67 19.87 9.64
CA TYR A 626 -3.51 19.11 8.74
C TYR A 626 -4.92 19.69 8.70
N THR A 627 -5.44 19.86 7.48
CA THR A 627 -6.84 20.23 7.23
C THR A 627 -7.57 19.09 6.55
N SER A 628 -8.89 19.12 6.55
CA SER A 628 -9.73 18.22 5.76
C SER A 628 -9.54 18.39 4.25
N ASP A 629 -9.02 19.55 3.80
CA ASP A 629 -8.73 19.82 2.38
C ASP A 629 -7.36 19.28 1.93
N ALA A 630 -6.50 18.88 2.86
CA ALA A 630 -5.19 18.29 2.58
C ALA A 630 -5.22 16.75 2.50
N ALA A 631 -6.39 16.14 2.54
CA ALA A 631 -6.59 14.70 2.52
C ALA A 631 -6.78 14.16 1.09
#